data_b44a57fcbd33f05aba7b6c02215034dc
#
_entry.id   b44a57fcbd33f05aba7b6c02215034dc
#
_cell.length_a   1.000
_cell.length_b   1.000
_cell.length_c   1.000
_cell.angle_alpha   90.00
_cell.angle_beta   90.00
_cell.angle_gamma   90.00
#
_symmetry.space_group_name_H-M   'P 1'
#
loop_
_entity.id
_entity.type
_entity.pdbx_description
1 polymer ?
#
loop_
_entity_poly.entity_id
_entity_poly.type
_entity_poly.pdbx_seq_one_letter_code
_entity_poly.pdbx_strand_id
1 'polypeptide(L)' 'MHTDQEFAEGVYKILTAFMVGIESIDSLEDYYKKNISAIHAVKSTDPKLYEQLINKFKEERHAINTKQVRQD' A
#
# COMPACT_ATOMS: atom_id res chain seq x y z
N MET A 1 6.64 9.72 -23.17
CA MET A 1 5.80 8.51 -23.04
C MET A 1 6.28 7.69 -21.86
N HIS A 2 5.38 7.35 -20.94
CA HIS A 2 5.75 6.55 -19.78
C HIS A 2 5.71 5.07 -20.09
N THR A 3 6.69 4.34 -19.60
CA THR A 3 6.66 2.88 -19.69
C THR A 3 5.73 2.32 -18.62
N ASP A 4 5.29 1.07 -18.79
CA ASP A 4 4.49 0.41 -17.79
C ASP A 4 5.24 0.32 -16.45
N GLN A 5 6.56 0.11 -16.50
CA GLN A 5 7.39 0.06 -15.31
C GLN A 5 7.39 1.39 -14.58
N GLU A 6 7.50 2.50 -15.30
CA GLU A 6 7.43 3.83 -14.70
C GLU A 6 6.08 4.07 -14.02
N PHE A 7 5.00 3.61 -14.66
CA PHE A 7 3.67 3.73 -14.10
C PHE A 7 3.58 2.96 -12.77
N ALA A 8 4.05 1.71 -12.78
CA ALA A 8 4.02 0.87 -11.58
C ALA A 8 4.82 1.49 -10.44
N GLU A 9 6.00 2.01 -10.74
CA GLU A 9 6.84 2.66 -9.74
C GLU A 9 6.19 3.91 -9.19
N GLY A 10 5.54 4.69 -10.06
CA GLY A 10 4.80 5.88 -9.62
C GLY A 10 3.65 5.54 -8.70
N VAL A 11 2.89 4.51 -9.03
CA VAL A 11 1.79 4.02 -8.18
C VAL A 11 2.33 3.59 -6.82
N TYR A 12 3.41 2.81 -6.82
CA TYR A 12 4.03 2.35 -5.58
C TYR A 12 4.42 3.54 -4.69
N LYS A 13 5.09 4.53 -5.27
CA LYS A 13 5.56 5.70 -4.51
C LYS A 13 4.39 6.48 -3.92
N ILE A 14 3.35 6.72 -4.71
CA ILE A 14 2.20 7.48 -4.27
C ILE A 14 1.46 6.73 -3.17
N LEU A 15 1.17 5.45 -3.39
CA LEU A 15 0.42 4.67 -2.42
C LEU A 15 1.17 4.55 -1.09
N THR A 16 2.47 4.30 -1.14
CA THR A 16 3.24 4.18 0.11
C THR A 16 3.40 5.51 0.82
N ALA A 17 3.50 6.61 0.07
CA ALA A 17 3.61 7.94 0.68
C ALA A 17 2.36 8.31 1.48
N PHE A 18 1.18 8.04 0.95
CA PHE A 18 -0.07 8.38 1.65
C PHE A 18 -0.44 7.35 2.72
N MET A 19 0.08 6.14 2.61
CA MET A 19 -0.20 5.07 3.55
C MET A 19 0.26 5.39 4.97
N VAL A 20 1.39 6.09 5.11
CA VAL A 20 1.97 6.36 6.41
C VAL A 20 1.11 7.27 7.29
N GLY A 21 0.15 7.97 6.71
CA GLY A 21 -0.76 8.83 7.47
C GLY A 21 -1.99 8.12 8.01
N ILE A 22 -2.17 6.85 7.68
CA ILE A 22 -3.36 6.09 8.07
C ILE A 22 -3.19 5.57 9.50
N GLU A 23 -4.19 5.80 10.34
CA GLU A 23 -4.09 5.50 11.77
C GLU A 23 -5.01 4.38 12.26
N SER A 24 -5.86 3.83 11.40
CA SER A 24 -6.76 2.74 11.78
C SER A 24 -6.74 1.63 10.75
N ILE A 25 -7.03 0.40 11.20
CA ILE A 25 -7.11 -0.76 10.33
C ILE A 25 -8.23 -0.58 9.31
N ASP A 26 -9.39 -0.07 9.76
CA ASP A 26 -10.53 0.14 8.85
C ASP A 26 -10.18 1.13 7.74
N SER A 27 -9.48 2.20 8.08
CA SER A 27 -9.05 3.18 7.09
C SER A 27 -8.03 2.58 6.12
N LEU A 28 -7.13 1.75 6.63
CA LEU A 28 -6.14 1.09 5.79
C LEU A 28 -6.81 0.13 4.80
N GLU A 29 -7.78 -0.66 5.26
CA GLU A 29 -8.51 -1.57 4.40
C GLU A 29 -9.31 -0.81 3.33
N ASP A 30 -9.95 0.28 3.73
CA ASP A 30 -10.67 1.12 2.79
C ASP A 30 -9.75 1.71 1.73
N TYR A 31 -8.59 2.18 2.16
CA TYR A 31 -7.56 2.70 1.28
C TYR A 31 -7.12 1.65 0.25
N TYR A 32 -6.89 0.43 0.71
CA TYR A 32 -6.54 -0.68 -0.17
C TYR A 32 -7.64 -0.93 -1.21
N LYS A 33 -8.90 -1.01 -0.75
CA LYS A 33 -10.04 -1.29 -1.64
C LYS A 33 -10.24 -0.18 -2.68
N LYS A 34 -10.07 1.06 -2.27
CA LYS A 34 -10.24 2.20 -3.19
C LYS A 34 -9.17 2.22 -4.28
N ASN A 35 -8.02 1.64 -4.00
CA ASN A 35 -6.89 1.65 -4.93
C ASN A 35 -6.61 0.29 -5.54
N ILE A 36 -7.56 -0.64 -5.43
CA ILE A 36 -7.35 -2.03 -5.85
C ILE A 36 -7.00 -2.15 -7.34
N SER A 37 -7.61 -1.32 -8.19
CA SER A 37 -7.32 -1.36 -9.62
C SER A 37 -5.87 -0.99 -9.91
N ALA A 38 -5.37 0.06 -9.25
CA ALA A 38 -3.98 0.48 -9.40
C ALA A 38 -3.03 -0.59 -8.86
N ILE A 39 -3.39 -1.21 -7.74
CA ILE A 39 -2.60 -2.27 -7.12
C ILE A 39 -2.49 -3.47 -8.06
N HIS A 40 -3.60 -3.85 -8.68
CA HIS A 40 -3.61 -4.96 -9.65
C HIS A 40 -2.80 -4.62 -10.90
N ALA A 41 -2.79 -3.35 -11.31
CA ALA A 41 -1.98 -2.92 -12.44
C ALA A 41 -0.49 -3.10 -12.13
N VAL A 42 -0.08 -2.78 -10.90
CA VAL A 42 1.30 -3.01 -10.46
C VAL A 42 1.62 -4.51 -10.50
N LYS A 43 0.71 -5.33 -10.00
CA LYS A 43 0.90 -6.79 -10.00
C LYS A 43 1.14 -7.32 -11.40
N SER A 44 0.36 -6.84 -12.38
CA SER A 44 0.48 -7.29 -13.77
C SER A 44 1.78 -6.83 -14.41
N THR A 45 2.25 -5.64 -14.05
CA THR A 45 3.43 -5.03 -14.67
C THR A 45 4.73 -5.49 -14.01
N ASP A 46 4.75 -5.55 -12.69
CA ASP A 46 5.95 -5.87 -11.93
C ASP A 46 5.57 -6.62 -10.65
N PRO A 47 5.53 -7.95 -10.72
CA PRO A 47 5.14 -8.75 -9.56
C PRO A 47 6.03 -8.54 -8.32
N LYS A 48 7.31 -8.25 -8.52
CA LYS A 48 8.21 -8.00 -7.39
C LYS A 48 7.84 -6.71 -6.66
N LEU A 49 7.52 -5.68 -7.44
CA LEU A 49 7.09 -4.41 -6.88
C LEU A 49 5.74 -4.57 -6.17
N TYR A 50 4.86 -5.37 -6.75
CA TYR A 50 3.59 -5.70 -6.11
C TYR A 50 3.82 -6.36 -4.74
N GLU A 51 4.76 -7.30 -4.65
CA GLU A 51 5.10 -7.92 -3.37
C GLU A 51 5.58 -6.89 -2.35
N GLN A 52 6.42 -5.96 -2.79
CA GLN A 52 6.90 -4.89 -1.91
C GLN A 52 5.74 -4.02 -1.43
N LEU A 53 4.79 -3.72 -2.32
CA LEU A 53 3.62 -2.92 -1.98
C LEU A 53 2.75 -3.65 -0.94
N ILE A 54 2.50 -4.93 -1.13
CA ILE A 54 1.72 -5.73 -0.19
C ILE A 54 2.43 -5.81 1.17
N ASN A 55 3.76 -5.98 1.15
CA ASN A 55 4.54 -5.99 2.40
C ASN A 55 4.42 -4.66 3.14
N LYS A 56 4.37 -3.54 2.42
CA LYS A 56 4.15 -2.23 3.04
C LYS A 56 2.79 -2.15 3.72
N PHE A 57 1.75 -2.67 3.09
CA PHE A 57 0.43 -2.72 3.70
C PHE A 57 0.46 -3.57 4.98
N LYS A 58 1.14 -4.71 4.94
CA LYS A 58 1.27 -5.58 6.12
C LYS A 58 2.03 -4.90 7.25
N GLU A 59 3.11 -4.19 6.92
CA GLU A 59 3.89 -3.45 7.90
C GLU A 59 3.06 -2.36 8.56
N GLU A 60 2.30 -1.62 7.78
CA GLU A 60 1.44 -0.56 8.31
C GLU A 60 0.34 -1.13 9.19
N ARG A 61 -0.25 -2.23 8.78
CA ARG A 61 -1.26 -2.91 9.58
C ARG A 61 -0.68 -3.34 10.92
N HIS A 62 0.51 -3.92 10.89
CA HIS A 62 1.18 -4.33 12.12
C HIS A 62 1.47 -3.14 13.03
N ALA A 63 1.96 -2.05 12.45
CA ALA A 63 2.25 -0.85 13.22
C ALA A 63 1.00 -0.27 13.88
N ILE A 64 -0.12 -0.26 13.17
CA ILE A 64 -1.39 0.22 13.71
C ILE A 64 -1.86 -0.67 14.85
N ASN A 65 -1.81 -1.99 14.65
CA ASN A 65 -2.20 -2.96 15.69
C ASN A 65 -1.33 -2.80 16.93
N THR A 66 -0.04 -2.59 16.75
CA THR A 66 0.90 -2.44 17.86
C THR A 66 0.56 -1.18 18.67
N LYS A 67 0.24 -0.09 17.99
CA LYS A 67 -0.15 1.14 18.65
C LYS A 67 -1.43 0.95 19.46
N GLN A 68 -2.41 0.26 18.90
CA GLN A 68 -3.68 0.01 19.59
C GLN A 68 -3.50 -0.87 20.81
N VAL A 69 -2.65 -1.88 20.70
CA VAL A 69 -2.39 -2.80 21.83
C VAL A 69 -1.69 -2.07 22.99
N ARG A 70 -0.90 -1.05 22.67
CA ARG A 70 -0.14 -0.32 23.69
C ARG A 70 -0.94 0.74 24.42
N GLN A 71 -2.19 0.92 24.09
CA GLN A 71 -3.04 1.88 24.77
C GLN A 71 -3.68 1.24 25.99
N ASP A 72 -3.01 1.29 27.06
CA ASP A 72 -3.57 0.81 28.33
C ASP A 72 -3.99 1.97 29.21
#